data_515e4d7687bbad848128fc6c9e16321b
#
_entry.id   515e4d7687bbad848128fc6c9e16321b
#
_cell.length_a   1.000
_cell.length_b   1.000
_cell.length_c   1.000
_cell.angle_alpha   90.00
_cell.angle_beta   90.00
_cell.angle_gamma   90.00
#
_symmetry.space_group_name_H-M   'P 1'
#
loop_
_entity.id
_entity.type
_entity.pdbx_description
1 polymer ?
#
loop_
_entity_poly.entity_id
_entity_poly.type
_entity_poly.pdbx_seq_one_letter_code
_entity_poly.pdbx_strand_id
1 'polypeptide(L)'
;WKITNCVNTGDIKNGVSAIGGILGYMGNLDGPGTVIISDCINKGNIAVSGNDVGGIVGNLNSHGSSSQHHKYINCYNYGNISSNSGSTDGVFVGGIVGKEYGFAEFNGCRNYGTVNASSTSANSISGGICGWIEDDTSSFADCINYGKVTAKNNIGGILGEVSKAYN
;
A
#
# COMPACT_ATOMS: atom_id res chain seq x y z
N TRP A 1 -4.98 8.50 -14.87
CA TRP A 1 -6.09 7.78 -14.26
C TRP A 1 -6.57 8.48 -13.00
N LYS A 2 -7.88 8.37 -12.71
CA LYS A 2 -8.47 8.93 -11.47
C LYS A 2 -9.41 7.91 -10.84
N ILE A 3 -9.22 7.66 -9.54
CA ILE A 3 -10.12 6.88 -8.69
C ILE A 3 -10.45 7.79 -7.51
N THR A 4 -11.68 8.28 -7.44
CA THR A 4 -12.04 9.31 -6.46
C THR A 4 -13.38 9.01 -5.78
N ASN A 5 -13.50 9.39 -4.50
CA ASN A 5 -14.74 9.27 -3.72
C ASN A 5 -15.30 7.83 -3.64
N CYS A 6 -14.42 6.82 -3.68
CA CYS A 6 -14.83 5.42 -3.62
C CYS A 6 -14.83 4.90 -2.17
N VAL A 7 -15.82 4.09 -1.84
CA VAL A 7 -15.94 3.52 -0.48
C VAL A 7 -16.12 2.01 -0.55
N ASN A 8 -15.23 1.26 0.10
CA ASN A 8 -15.43 -0.16 0.39
C ASN A 8 -15.96 -0.33 1.81
N THR A 9 -17.05 -1.06 1.97
CA THR A 9 -17.63 -1.41 3.28
C THR A 9 -17.56 -2.90 3.59
N GLY A 10 -17.23 -3.73 2.59
CA GLY A 10 -17.17 -5.18 2.71
C GLY A 10 -15.79 -5.70 3.09
N ASP A 11 -15.74 -6.79 3.84
CA ASP A 11 -14.50 -7.51 4.12
C ASP A 11 -13.92 -8.16 2.86
N ILE A 12 -12.59 -8.18 2.75
CA ILE A 12 -11.87 -8.87 1.66
C ILE A 12 -11.09 -10.05 2.25
N LYS A 13 -11.29 -11.24 1.66
CA LYS A 13 -10.74 -12.51 2.15
C LYS A 13 -10.20 -13.36 0.99
N ASN A 14 -9.28 -14.26 1.29
CA ASN A 14 -8.76 -15.30 0.38
C ASN A 14 -7.97 -14.78 -0.85
N GLY A 15 -7.47 -13.57 -0.84
CA GLY A 15 -6.57 -13.06 -1.89
C GLY A 15 -5.14 -13.55 -1.72
N VAL A 16 -4.41 -13.77 -2.82
CA VAL A 16 -3.04 -14.32 -2.82
C VAL A 16 -1.99 -13.45 -3.52
N SER A 17 -2.37 -12.35 -4.11
CA SER A 17 -1.45 -11.44 -4.82
C SER A 17 -1.57 -10.01 -4.31
N ALA A 18 -1.78 -9.05 -5.19
CA ALA A 18 -1.99 -7.66 -4.81
C ALA A 18 -3.45 -7.40 -4.42
N ILE A 19 -3.69 -6.97 -3.20
CA ILE A 19 -5.03 -6.77 -2.64
C ILE A 19 -5.15 -5.37 -2.03
N GLY A 20 -6.17 -4.65 -2.43
CA GLY A 20 -6.52 -3.34 -1.86
C GLY A 20 -8.02 -3.20 -1.66
N GLY A 21 -8.41 -2.40 -0.69
CA GLY A 21 -9.83 -2.13 -0.41
C GLY A 21 -10.55 -1.45 -1.57
N ILE A 22 -9.82 -0.70 -2.39
CA ILE A 22 -10.34 0.03 -3.57
C ILE A 22 -9.71 -0.50 -4.86
N LEU A 23 -8.40 -0.70 -4.88
CA LEU A 23 -7.66 -1.13 -6.08
C LEU A 23 -6.67 -2.25 -5.70
N GLY A 24 -6.81 -3.44 -6.28
CA GLY A 24 -5.86 -4.53 -6.06
C GLY A 24 -4.52 -4.25 -6.75
N TYR A 25 -4.54 -4.15 -8.05
CA TYR A 25 -3.34 -3.96 -8.88
C TYR A 25 -3.58 -3.00 -10.04
N MET A 26 -2.61 -2.16 -10.30
CA MET A 26 -2.50 -1.40 -11.53
C MET A 26 -1.04 -1.43 -11.99
N GLY A 27 -0.80 -1.85 -13.22
CA GLY A 27 0.55 -1.96 -13.78
C GLY A 27 0.61 -1.72 -15.27
N ASN A 28 1.83 -1.66 -15.78
CA ASN A 28 2.15 -1.46 -17.20
C ASN A 28 1.55 -0.16 -17.76
N LEU A 29 1.68 0.91 -17.00
CA LEU A 29 1.30 2.24 -17.48
C LEU A 29 2.41 2.77 -18.38
N ASP A 30 2.20 2.70 -19.68
CA ASP A 30 3.16 3.21 -20.66
C ASP A 30 3.09 4.74 -20.78
N GLY A 31 4.28 5.37 -20.86
CA GLY A 31 4.43 6.80 -21.06
C GLY A 31 4.19 7.68 -19.82
N PRO A 32 4.35 9.00 -19.97
CA PRO A 32 4.17 9.93 -18.87
C PRO A 32 2.69 10.03 -18.46
N GLY A 33 2.43 10.05 -17.17
CA GLY A 33 1.07 10.15 -16.68
C GLY A 33 0.97 10.36 -15.18
N THR A 34 -0.24 10.68 -14.74
CA THR A 34 -0.54 10.80 -13.31
C THR A 34 -1.69 9.87 -12.96
N VAL A 35 -1.48 9.06 -11.93
CA VAL A 35 -2.56 8.31 -11.27
C VAL A 35 -2.95 9.08 -10.01
N ILE A 36 -4.22 9.44 -9.90
CA ILE A 36 -4.75 10.13 -8.72
C ILE A 36 -5.75 9.21 -8.02
N ILE A 37 -5.49 8.90 -6.77
CA ILE A 37 -6.40 8.18 -5.91
C ILE A 37 -6.73 9.10 -4.74
N SER A 38 -7.96 9.62 -4.70
CA SER A 38 -8.32 10.64 -3.71
C SER A 38 -9.67 10.38 -3.06
N ASP A 39 -9.78 10.82 -1.81
CA ASP A 39 -11.02 10.80 -1.04
C ASP A 39 -11.66 9.39 -0.98
N CYS A 40 -10.81 8.37 -1.02
CA CYS A 40 -11.22 6.97 -0.99
C CYS A 40 -11.16 6.40 0.43
N ILE A 41 -12.14 5.56 0.77
CA ILE A 41 -12.30 5.05 2.13
C ILE A 41 -12.46 3.52 2.12
N ASN A 42 -11.63 2.84 2.87
CA ASN A 42 -11.85 1.43 3.21
C ASN A 42 -12.36 1.31 4.65
N LYS A 43 -13.51 0.65 4.82
CA LYS A 43 -14.11 0.33 6.13
C LYS A 43 -14.10 -1.17 6.43
N GLY A 44 -13.95 -2.00 5.39
CA GLY A 44 -13.89 -3.45 5.52
C GLY A 44 -12.51 -3.94 6.00
N ASN A 45 -12.49 -5.05 6.71
CA ASN A 45 -11.23 -5.72 7.06
C ASN A 45 -10.66 -6.46 5.84
N ILE A 46 -9.35 -6.54 5.78
CA ILE A 46 -8.61 -7.30 4.76
C ILE A 46 -7.79 -8.38 5.46
N ALA A 47 -8.16 -9.66 5.28
CA ALA A 47 -7.49 -10.80 5.88
C ALA A 47 -7.18 -11.83 4.78
N VAL A 48 -5.94 -11.84 4.32
CA VAL A 48 -5.55 -12.52 3.08
C VAL A 48 -4.19 -13.21 3.20
N SER A 49 -3.77 -13.88 2.15
CA SER A 49 -2.42 -14.44 1.99
C SER A 49 -1.66 -13.74 0.85
N GLY A 50 -2.03 -12.51 0.54
CA GLY A 50 -1.41 -11.72 -0.52
C GLY A 50 -0.04 -11.15 -0.15
N ASN A 51 0.75 -10.87 -1.17
CA ASN A 51 2.09 -10.31 -0.98
C ASN A 51 2.06 -8.79 -0.79
N ASP A 52 1.26 -8.11 -1.60
CA ASP A 52 1.17 -6.65 -1.60
C ASP A 52 -0.24 -6.26 -1.16
N VAL A 53 -0.38 -5.83 0.08
CA VAL A 53 -1.71 -5.61 0.69
C VAL A 53 -1.82 -4.20 1.25
N GLY A 54 -2.79 -3.45 0.78
CA GLY A 54 -3.05 -2.10 1.28
C GLY A 54 -4.52 -1.85 1.57
N GLY A 55 -4.78 -0.96 2.51
CA GLY A 55 -6.17 -0.59 2.84
C GLY A 55 -6.90 0.04 1.67
N ILE A 56 -6.20 0.75 0.80
CA ILE A 56 -6.75 1.37 -0.41
C ILE A 56 -6.19 0.69 -1.65
N VAL A 57 -4.87 0.57 -1.79
CA VAL A 57 -4.20 0.00 -2.97
C VAL A 57 -3.26 -1.12 -2.56
N GLY A 58 -3.37 -2.27 -3.23
CA GLY A 58 -2.44 -3.39 -3.04
C GLY A 58 -1.07 -3.09 -3.64
N ASN A 59 -1.02 -2.93 -4.94
CA ASN A 59 0.21 -2.64 -5.67
C ASN A 59 -0.07 -1.70 -6.85
N LEU A 60 0.70 -0.64 -6.95
CA LEU A 60 0.73 0.23 -8.11
C LEU A 60 2.13 0.18 -8.73
N ASN A 61 2.19 -0.30 -9.97
CA ASN A 61 3.44 -0.61 -10.66
C ASN A 61 3.58 0.23 -11.93
N SER A 62 4.47 1.20 -11.89
CA SER A 62 4.90 1.97 -13.06
C SER A 62 6.30 1.58 -13.54
N HIS A 63 6.70 0.34 -13.31
CA HIS A 63 8.04 -0.16 -13.62
C HIS A 63 8.43 0.16 -15.07
N GLY A 64 9.48 0.94 -15.25
CA GLY A 64 10.00 1.35 -16.56
C GLY A 64 9.65 2.76 -17.01
N SER A 65 8.86 3.51 -16.26
CA SER A 65 8.56 4.92 -16.57
C SER A 65 8.84 5.83 -15.38
N SER A 66 10.03 6.42 -15.35
CA SER A 66 10.40 7.45 -14.38
C SER A 66 9.57 8.74 -14.48
N SER A 67 8.63 8.80 -15.42
CA SER A 67 7.73 9.94 -15.65
C SER A 67 6.30 9.71 -15.13
N GLN A 68 6.04 8.61 -14.43
CA GLN A 68 4.76 8.36 -13.79
C GLN A 68 4.74 8.96 -12.37
N HIS A 69 3.70 9.71 -12.08
CA HIS A 69 3.47 10.31 -10.77
C HIS A 69 2.19 9.74 -10.15
N HIS A 70 2.30 9.17 -8.97
CA HIS A 70 1.17 8.64 -8.25
C HIS A 70 0.81 9.56 -7.07
N LYS A 71 -0.48 9.88 -6.92
CA LYS A 71 -0.94 10.78 -5.87
C LYS A 71 -2.03 10.10 -5.05
N TYR A 72 -1.78 10.00 -3.75
CA TYR A 72 -2.72 9.50 -2.76
C TYR A 72 -3.15 10.66 -1.86
N ILE A 73 -4.39 11.12 -2.01
CA ILE A 73 -4.87 12.34 -1.35
C ILE A 73 -6.09 12.01 -0.48
N ASN A 74 -6.04 12.34 0.80
CA ASN A 74 -7.16 12.15 1.73
C ASN A 74 -7.76 10.73 1.68
N CYS A 75 -6.90 9.73 1.59
CA CYS A 75 -7.35 8.32 1.61
C CYS A 75 -7.36 7.80 3.05
N TYR A 76 -8.45 7.13 3.45
CA TYR A 76 -8.65 6.68 4.82
C TYR A 76 -8.90 5.19 4.90
N ASN A 77 -8.18 4.51 5.78
CA ASN A 77 -8.43 3.12 6.12
C ASN A 77 -8.89 2.99 7.57
N TYR A 78 -10.05 2.38 7.77
CA TYR A 78 -10.60 2.05 9.09
C TYR A 78 -10.54 0.55 9.38
N GLY A 79 -10.44 -0.28 8.36
CA GLY A 79 -10.38 -1.73 8.50
C GLY A 79 -9.02 -2.24 8.97
N ASN A 80 -9.02 -3.35 9.68
CA ASN A 80 -7.79 -4.05 10.01
C ASN A 80 -7.25 -4.77 8.77
N ILE A 81 -5.94 -4.71 8.57
CA ILE A 81 -5.27 -5.32 7.43
C ILE A 81 -4.30 -6.37 7.94
N SER A 82 -4.41 -7.59 7.44
CA SER A 82 -3.48 -8.66 7.73
C SER A 82 -3.15 -9.49 6.51
N SER A 83 -1.88 -9.83 6.36
CA SER A 83 -1.41 -10.84 5.43
C SER A 83 -0.57 -11.89 6.14
N ASN A 84 -0.81 -13.17 5.81
CA ASN A 84 -0.03 -14.30 6.27
C ASN A 84 0.59 -15.07 5.09
N SER A 85 1.05 -14.38 4.07
CA SER A 85 1.62 -15.00 2.88
C SER A 85 2.86 -15.84 3.20
N GLY A 86 2.95 -16.99 2.54
CA GLY A 86 4.14 -17.83 2.53
C GLY A 86 5.13 -17.51 1.39
N SER A 87 4.96 -16.38 0.70
CA SER A 87 5.81 -15.99 -0.43
C SER A 87 7.26 -15.80 -0.02
N THR A 88 8.17 -16.25 -0.88
CA THR A 88 9.61 -16.01 -0.77
C THR A 88 10.02 -14.61 -1.24
N ASP A 89 9.17 -13.93 -2.01
CA ASP A 89 9.45 -12.63 -2.63
C ASP A 89 9.18 -11.45 -1.69
N GLY A 90 8.75 -11.74 -0.47
CA GLY A 90 8.41 -10.73 0.52
C GLY A 90 6.90 -10.46 0.63
N VAL A 91 6.53 -9.86 1.74
CA VAL A 91 5.15 -9.45 2.05
C VAL A 91 5.16 -7.99 2.47
N PHE A 92 4.45 -7.16 1.75
CA PHE A 92 4.41 -5.72 1.93
C PHE A 92 2.99 -5.29 2.31
N VAL A 93 2.82 -4.81 3.53
CA VAL A 93 1.49 -4.43 4.03
C VAL A 93 1.48 -2.98 4.46
N GLY A 94 0.56 -2.21 3.92
CA GLY A 94 0.40 -0.80 4.26
C GLY A 94 -1.03 -0.45 4.64
N GLY A 95 -1.19 0.51 5.53
CA GLY A 95 -2.52 1.00 5.90
C GLY A 95 -3.27 1.62 4.74
N ILE A 96 -2.56 2.21 3.79
CA ILE A 96 -3.10 2.78 2.55
C ILE A 96 -2.57 2.01 1.33
N VAL A 97 -1.27 1.88 1.17
CA VAL A 97 -0.64 1.22 0.02
C VAL A 97 0.27 0.10 0.48
N GLY A 98 0.12 -1.11 -0.08
CA GLY A 98 1.01 -2.23 0.19
C GLY A 98 2.38 -2.04 -0.44
N LYS A 99 2.41 -1.90 -1.74
CA LYS A 99 3.64 -1.73 -2.53
C LYS A 99 3.49 -0.67 -3.61
N GLU A 100 4.51 0.16 -3.74
CA GLU A 100 4.55 1.26 -4.70
C GLU A 100 5.83 1.23 -5.52
N TYR A 101 5.69 1.23 -6.83
CA TYR A 101 6.79 1.37 -7.77
C TYR A 101 6.70 2.73 -8.49
N GLY A 102 7.69 3.58 -8.28
CA GLY A 102 7.76 4.89 -8.89
C GLY A 102 7.51 6.02 -7.88
N PHE A 103 7.52 7.23 -8.41
CA PHE A 103 7.35 8.44 -7.60
C PHE A 103 5.92 8.59 -7.08
N ALA A 104 5.76 8.71 -5.77
CA ALA A 104 4.47 8.87 -5.14
C ALA A 104 4.41 10.02 -4.13
N GLU A 105 3.30 10.73 -4.14
CA GLU A 105 2.95 11.76 -3.17
C GLU A 105 1.78 11.29 -2.31
N PHE A 106 2.00 11.18 -1.01
CA PHE A 106 0.95 10.89 -0.03
C PHE A 106 0.62 12.16 0.75
N ASN A 107 -0.62 12.62 0.67
CA ASN A 107 -1.07 13.84 1.35
C ASN A 107 -2.37 13.61 2.11
N GLY A 108 -2.39 13.93 3.40
CA GLY A 108 -3.59 13.84 4.23
C GLY A 108 -4.13 12.43 4.45
N CYS A 109 -3.33 11.38 4.16
CA CYS A 109 -3.77 9.99 4.31
C CYS A 109 -3.79 9.56 5.78
N ARG A 110 -4.81 8.74 6.16
CA ARG A 110 -4.95 8.27 7.54
C ARG A 110 -5.26 6.78 7.62
N ASN A 111 -4.54 6.10 8.51
CA ASN A 111 -4.85 4.72 8.87
C ASN A 111 -5.30 4.65 10.33
N TYR A 112 -6.47 4.05 10.55
CA TYR A 112 -7.05 3.81 11.88
C TYR A 112 -7.00 2.33 12.28
N GLY A 113 -6.95 1.44 11.29
CA GLY A 113 -6.91 0.00 11.50
C GLY A 113 -5.50 -0.53 11.84
N THR A 114 -5.43 -1.72 12.38
CA THR A 114 -4.15 -2.42 12.57
C THR A 114 -3.57 -2.87 11.23
N VAL A 115 -2.24 -2.88 11.12
CA VAL A 115 -1.50 -3.36 9.95
C VAL A 115 -0.57 -4.49 10.39
N ASN A 116 -0.75 -5.67 9.81
CA ASN A 116 0.00 -6.86 10.21
C ASN A 116 0.51 -7.65 8.99
N ALA A 117 1.82 -7.74 8.84
CA ALA A 117 2.48 -8.65 7.92
C ALA A 117 3.08 -9.82 8.69
N SER A 118 2.37 -10.93 8.77
CA SER A 118 2.85 -12.17 9.36
C SER A 118 3.23 -13.15 8.25
N SER A 119 4.49 -13.15 7.85
CA SER A 119 5.00 -14.13 6.90
C SER A 119 5.76 -15.25 7.62
N THR A 120 5.57 -16.48 7.16
CA THR A 120 6.39 -17.63 7.58
C THR A 120 7.72 -17.65 6.84
N SER A 121 7.83 -16.98 5.68
CA SER A 121 9.05 -16.84 4.87
C SER A 121 9.79 -15.52 5.11
N ALA A 122 10.80 -15.20 4.31
CA ALA A 122 11.91 -14.35 4.67
C ALA A 122 11.57 -12.89 5.03
N ASN A 123 10.87 -12.14 4.19
CA ASN A 123 10.73 -10.69 4.37
C ASN A 123 9.28 -10.27 4.55
N SER A 124 8.92 -9.83 5.75
CA SER A 124 7.65 -9.16 5.98
C SER A 124 7.88 -7.73 6.44
N ILE A 125 7.28 -6.79 5.73
CA ILE A 125 7.47 -5.35 5.88
C ILE A 125 6.11 -4.71 6.05
N SER A 126 5.99 -3.82 7.04
CA SER A 126 4.75 -3.10 7.28
C SER A 126 4.97 -1.61 7.50
N GLY A 127 4.13 -0.82 6.91
CA GLY A 127 4.02 0.62 7.18
C GLY A 127 2.59 1.03 7.53
N GLY A 128 2.46 1.97 8.44
CA GLY A 128 1.13 2.46 8.83
C GLY A 128 0.39 3.16 7.68
N ILE A 129 1.12 3.69 6.70
CA ILE A 129 0.59 4.27 5.45
C ILE A 129 1.05 3.43 4.26
N CYS A 130 2.35 3.28 4.03
CA CYS A 130 2.89 2.52 2.90
C CYS A 130 3.83 1.42 3.39
N GLY A 131 3.65 0.18 2.89
CA GLY A 131 4.50 -0.95 3.23
C GLY A 131 5.88 -0.79 2.63
N TRP A 132 5.95 -0.64 1.34
CA TRP A 132 7.21 -0.53 0.60
C TRP A 132 7.10 0.45 -0.57
N ILE A 133 8.18 1.17 -0.83
CA ILE A 133 8.29 2.11 -1.96
C ILE A 133 9.66 2.01 -2.63
N GLU A 134 9.70 2.04 -3.96
CA GLU A 134 10.95 1.95 -4.71
C GLU A 134 11.66 3.30 -4.87
N ASP A 135 10.89 4.39 -4.96
CA ASP A 135 11.43 5.72 -5.28
C ASP A 135 11.75 6.54 -4.01
N ASP A 136 13.02 6.93 -3.87
CA ASP A 136 13.54 7.69 -2.73
C ASP A 136 13.19 9.20 -2.78
N THR A 137 12.56 9.67 -3.86
CA THR A 137 12.08 11.05 -4.00
C THR A 137 10.61 11.21 -3.62
N SER A 138 9.93 10.12 -3.30
CA SER A 138 8.54 10.12 -2.85
C SER A 138 8.33 10.89 -1.54
N SER A 139 7.14 11.44 -1.35
CA SER A 139 6.84 12.32 -0.21
C SER A 139 5.61 11.90 0.57
N PHE A 140 5.67 12.18 1.89
CA PHE A 140 4.55 11.98 2.82
C PHE A 140 4.30 13.29 3.56
N ALA A 141 3.14 13.91 3.35
CA ALA A 141 2.72 15.13 4.01
C ALA A 141 1.39 14.90 4.75
N ASP A 142 1.30 15.41 5.96
CA ASP A 142 0.07 15.38 6.79
C ASP A 142 -0.55 13.96 6.95
N CYS A 143 0.28 12.92 6.82
CA CYS A 143 -0.15 11.54 6.96
C CYS A 143 -0.09 11.09 8.42
N ILE A 144 -1.13 10.37 8.87
CA ILE A 144 -1.23 9.93 10.26
C ILE A 144 -1.60 8.44 10.30
N ASN A 145 -0.86 7.69 11.11
CA ASN A 145 -1.21 6.34 11.49
C ASN A 145 -1.61 6.28 12.96
N TYR A 146 -2.83 5.82 13.23
CA TYR A 146 -3.34 5.57 14.58
C TYR A 146 -3.31 4.09 14.95
N GLY A 147 -3.19 3.21 13.93
CA GLY A 147 -3.22 1.77 14.11
C GLY A 147 -1.89 1.19 14.58
N LYS A 148 -1.95 0.03 15.25
CA LYS A 148 -0.76 -0.75 15.56
C LYS A 148 -0.19 -1.35 14.27
N VAL A 149 1.14 -1.28 14.09
CA VAL A 149 1.86 -1.88 12.97
C VAL A 149 2.74 -3.02 13.47
N THR A 150 2.68 -4.16 12.80
CA THR A 150 3.50 -5.35 13.12
C THR A 150 4.02 -6.03 11.86
N ALA A 151 5.27 -6.47 11.90
CA ALA A 151 5.91 -7.28 10.88
C ALA A 151 7.08 -8.07 11.52
N LYS A 152 7.71 -8.94 10.74
CA LYS A 152 8.89 -9.69 11.19
C LYS A 152 10.18 -8.91 11.00
N ASN A 153 10.26 -8.11 9.92
CA ASN A 153 11.46 -7.38 9.53
C ASN A 153 11.30 -5.87 9.71
N ASN A 154 11.00 -5.14 8.64
CA ASN A 154 10.97 -3.69 8.70
C ASN A 154 9.58 -3.18 9.08
N ILE A 155 9.53 -2.29 10.06
CA ILE A 155 8.28 -1.72 10.58
C ILE A 155 8.43 -0.21 10.68
N GLY A 156 7.54 0.50 10.05
CA GLY A 156 7.44 1.96 10.16
C GLY A 156 6.04 2.42 10.55
N GLY A 157 5.96 3.44 11.38
CA GLY A 157 4.68 4.06 11.72
C GLY A 157 3.99 4.68 10.49
N ILE A 158 4.76 5.13 9.51
CA ILE A 158 4.28 5.67 8.23
C ILE A 158 4.75 4.79 7.07
N LEU A 159 6.06 4.63 6.87
CA LEU A 159 6.66 3.87 5.78
C LEU A 159 7.49 2.70 6.35
N GLY A 160 7.25 1.49 5.85
CA GLY A 160 7.97 0.29 6.26
C GLY A 160 9.38 0.24 5.70
N GLU A 161 9.53 0.43 4.41
CA GLU A 161 10.83 0.41 3.73
C GLU A 161 10.82 1.28 2.47
N VAL A 162 11.94 1.96 2.22
CA VAL A 162 12.30 2.51 0.92
C VAL A 162 13.48 1.72 0.37
N SER A 163 13.37 1.26 -0.87
CA SER A 163 14.41 0.49 -1.52
C SER A 163 14.59 1.00 -2.94
N LYS A 164 15.68 1.72 -3.17
CA LYS A 164 16.02 2.23 -4.49
C LYS A 164 16.41 1.07 -5.40
N ALA A 165 15.80 1.01 -6.59
CA ALA A 165 16.32 0.12 -7.63
C ALA A 165 17.74 0.58 -7.99
N TYR A 166 18.71 -0.30 -7.81
CA TYR A 166 20.06 -0.07 -8.31
C TYR A 166 20.03 -0.16 -9.84
N ASN A 167 20.28 0.93 -10.52
CA ASN A 167 20.59 0.95 -11.94
C ASN A 167 22.01 0.46 -12.19
#